data_c5b2a4e4f09c6c9bc8377ac943913ff3
#
_entry.id   c5b2a4e4f09c6c9bc8377ac943913ff3
#
_cell.length_a   1.000
_cell.length_b   1.000
_cell.length_c   1.000
_cell.angle_alpha   90.00
_cell.angle_beta   90.00
_cell.angle_gamma   90.00
#
_symmetry.space_group_name_H-M   'P 1'
#
loop_
_entity.id
_entity.type
_entity.pdbx_description
1 polymer ?
#
loop_
_entity_poly.entity_id
_entity_poly.type
_entity_poly.pdbx_seq_one_letter_code
_entity_poly.pdbx_strand_id
1 'polypeptide(L)'
;TTNVDWIKNFNYAEPGYVQFDYTALDEGVESRSGQITLSYTGAADVVVTVNQGGTMTFELTIDPKSITANGCAMQIVPSNESETYLCAFMTKEYVDSFESDEAFIQADLEAVKDQAESRGMKLSEWLNILLMKGSKTNTVDDLSLANTAYYGYVYGCTSEGVPTTD
;
A
#
# COMPACT_ATOMS: atom_id res chain seq x y z
N THR A 1 5.03 -13.73 -25.71
CA THR A 1 4.09 -12.76 -26.34
C THR A 1 3.24 -12.10 -25.29
N THR A 2 2.63 -10.95 -25.61
CA THR A 2 1.65 -10.26 -24.76
C THR A 2 0.40 -9.93 -25.59
N ASN A 3 -0.74 -9.78 -24.92
CA ASN A 3 -2.02 -9.39 -25.53
C ASN A 3 -2.29 -7.88 -25.45
N VAL A 4 -1.34 -7.11 -24.91
CA VAL A 4 -1.46 -5.66 -24.69
C VAL A 4 -0.19 -4.93 -25.19
N ASP A 5 -0.31 -3.67 -25.53
CA ASP A 5 0.76 -2.84 -26.10
C ASP A 5 1.60 -2.09 -25.05
N TRP A 6 1.10 -1.98 -23.83
CA TRP A 6 1.78 -1.33 -22.73
C TRP A 6 2.83 -2.20 -22.01
N ILE A 7 2.88 -3.53 -22.29
CA ILE A 7 3.94 -4.45 -21.88
C ILE A 7 4.80 -4.71 -23.09
N LYS A 8 6.10 -4.40 -23.05
CA LYS A 8 7.01 -4.40 -24.18
C LYS A 8 8.45 -4.70 -23.78
N ASN A 9 9.35 -4.72 -24.78
CA ASN A 9 10.80 -4.85 -24.59
C ASN A 9 11.20 -6.06 -23.75
N PHE A 10 10.68 -7.24 -24.10
CA PHE A 10 11.01 -8.48 -23.40
C PHE A 10 12.49 -8.82 -23.51
N ASN A 11 13.13 -9.14 -22.38
CA ASN A 11 14.48 -9.63 -22.30
C ASN A 11 14.51 -11.03 -21.70
N TYR A 12 15.15 -11.97 -22.41
CA TYR A 12 15.27 -13.38 -22.05
C TYR A 12 16.75 -13.80 -21.85
N ALA A 13 17.64 -12.83 -21.64
CA ALA A 13 19.08 -13.09 -21.56
C ALA A 13 19.48 -13.90 -20.33
N GLU A 14 18.70 -13.82 -19.26
CA GLU A 14 18.97 -14.52 -17.99
C GLU A 14 18.11 -15.76 -17.87
N PRO A 15 18.70 -16.99 -17.73
CA PRO A 15 17.94 -18.22 -17.59
C PRO A 15 17.02 -18.22 -16.38
N GLY A 16 15.76 -18.57 -16.58
CA GLY A 16 14.75 -18.63 -15.54
C GLY A 16 14.03 -17.30 -15.25
N TYR A 17 14.42 -16.22 -15.95
CA TYR A 17 13.81 -14.91 -15.80
C TYR A 17 13.30 -14.36 -17.12
N VAL A 18 12.20 -13.63 -17.05
CA VAL A 18 11.70 -12.82 -18.16
C VAL A 18 11.54 -11.40 -17.63
N GLN A 19 12.32 -10.48 -18.16
CA GLN A 19 12.23 -9.07 -17.88
C GLN A 19 11.40 -8.38 -18.98
N PHE A 20 10.67 -7.37 -18.65
CA PHE A 20 9.91 -6.56 -19.59
C PHE A 20 9.77 -5.12 -19.08
N ASP A 21 9.57 -4.20 -20.02
CA ASP A 21 9.20 -2.82 -19.70
C ASP A 21 7.69 -2.68 -19.76
N TYR A 22 7.17 -1.69 -19.03
CA TYR A 22 5.78 -1.28 -19.11
C TYR A 22 5.67 0.25 -19.16
N THR A 23 4.62 0.76 -19.80
CA THR A 23 4.34 2.20 -19.77
C THR A 23 3.56 2.55 -18.52
N ALA A 24 3.70 3.80 -18.04
CA ALA A 24 2.84 4.32 -16.98
C ALA A 24 1.35 4.24 -17.37
N LEU A 25 0.46 4.29 -16.39
CA LEU A 25 -0.97 4.45 -16.65
C LEU A 25 -1.25 5.81 -17.28
N ASP A 26 -2.22 5.84 -18.18
CA ASP A 26 -2.71 7.10 -18.71
C ASP A 26 -3.50 7.87 -17.64
N GLU A 27 -3.51 9.19 -17.74
CA GLU A 27 -4.25 10.06 -16.81
C GLU A 27 -5.75 9.66 -16.77
N GLY A 28 -6.26 9.45 -15.57
CA GLY A 28 -7.65 9.02 -15.34
C GLY A 28 -7.91 7.51 -15.49
N VAL A 29 -6.88 6.71 -15.74
CA VAL A 29 -6.99 5.24 -15.75
C VAL A 29 -6.58 4.69 -14.39
N GLU A 30 -7.55 4.15 -13.64
CA GLU A 30 -7.32 3.65 -12.28
C GLU A 30 -6.50 2.35 -12.26
N SER A 31 -6.71 1.47 -13.23
CA SER A 31 -5.96 0.22 -13.35
C SER A 31 -6.10 -0.38 -14.74
N ARG A 32 -5.16 -1.27 -15.08
CA ARG A 32 -5.26 -2.12 -16.29
C ARG A 32 -4.65 -3.48 -16.04
N SER A 33 -5.06 -4.45 -16.82
CA SER A 33 -4.57 -5.82 -16.78
C SER A 33 -4.11 -6.27 -18.15
N GLY A 34 -3.04 -7.04 -18.22
CA GLY A 34 -2.53 -7.66 -19.43
C GLY A 34 -2.02 -9.06 -19.14
N GLN A 35 -1.82 -9.84 -20.20
CA GLN A 35 -1.29 -11.18 -20.08
C GLN A 35 0.00 -11.34 -20.87
N ILE A 36 0.94 -12.05 -20.29
CA ILE A 36 2.17 -12.52 -20.92
C ILE A 36 2.04 -14.03 -21.09
N THR A 37 2.15 -14.52 -22.31
CA THR A 37 2.21 -15.96 -22.60
C THR A 37 3.65 -16.35 -22.86
N LEU A 38 4.16 -17.26 -22.05
CA LEU A 38 5.48 -17.87 -22.17
C LEU A 38 5.32 -19.24 -22.82
N SER A 39 5.90 -19.42 -24.02
CA SER A 39 5.84 -20.66 -24.78
C SER A 39 7.24 -21.23 -24.95
N TYR A 40 7.38 -22.54 -24.73
CA TYR A 40 8.61 -23.27 -24.95
C TYR A 40 8.32 -24.56 -25.69
N THR A 41 9.15 -24.90 -26.66
CA THR A 41 8.97 -26.10 -27.48
C THR A 41 8.94 -27.37 -26.61
N GLY A 42 7.85 -28.11 -26.63
CA GLY A 42 7.67 -29.34 -25.87
C GLY A 42 7.10 -29.20 -24.48
N ALA A 43 6.73 -27.97 -24.07
CA ALA A 43 6.04 -27.69 -22.84
C ALA A 43 4.69 -27.00 -23.10
N ALA A 44 3.79 -27.06 -22.13
CA ALA A 44 2.56 -26.25 -22.16
C ALA A 44 2.88 -24.77 -21.95
N ASP A 45 2.10 -23.90 -22.58
CA ASP A 45 2.20 -22.46 -22.39
C ASP A 45 1.88 -22.07 -20.94
N VAL A 46 2.66 -21.13 -20.42
CA VAL A 46 2.41 -20.50 -19.12
C VAL A 46 1.89 -19.09 -19.35
N VAL A 47 0.72 -18.78 -18.80
CA VAL A 47 0.11 -17.45 -18.86
C VAL A 47 0.30 -16.74 -17.53
N VAL A 48 0.94 -15.58 -17.58
CA VAL A 48 1.14 -14.68 -16.42
C VAL A 48 0.26 -13.46 -16.62
N THR A 49 -0.59 -13.18 -15.66
CA THR A 49 -1.37 -11.93 -15.63
C THR A 49 -0.56 -10.83 -14.94
N VAL A 50 -0.42 -9.70 -15.62
CA VAL A 50 0.23 -8.49 -15.09
C VAL A 50 -0.86 -7.46 -14.84
N ASN A 51 -1.01 -7.04 -13.61
CA ASN A 51 -1.92 -5.97 -13.22
C ASN A 51 -1.09 -4.72 -12.91
N GLN A 52 -1.49 -3.59 -13.48
CA GLN A 52 -0.97 -2.28 -13.14
C GLN A 52 -2.12 -1.47 -12.57
N GLY A 53 -2.04 -1.14 -11.28
CA GLY A 53 -2.96 -0.24 -10.60
C GLY A 53 -2.48 1.20 -10.72
N GLY A 54 -3.41 2.16 -10.72
CA GLY A 54 -3.09 3.54 -10.39
C GLY A 54 -2.71 3.63 -8.91
N THR A 55 -1.98 4.68 -8.56
CA THR A 55 -1.70 5.00 -7.15
C THR A 55 -3.02 5.16 -6.40
N MET A 56 -3.21 4.37 -5.35
CA MET A 56 -4.39 4.51 -4.51
C MET A 56 -4.33 5.85 -3.77
N THR A 57 -5.41 6.63 -3.84
CA THR A 57 -5.54 7.88 -3.11
C THR A 57 -6.61 7.77 -2.04
N PHE A 58 -6.58 8.67 -1.07
CA PHE A 58 -7.49 8.65 0.06
C PHE A 58 -8.10 10.04 0.30
N GLU A 59 -9.40 10.06 0.57
CA GLU A 59 -10.06 11.21 1.18
C GLU A 59 -10.13 10.98 2.69
N LEU A 60 -9.53 11.89 3.47
CA LEU A 60 -9.48 11.82 4.92
C LEU A 60 -10.30 12.96 5.52
N THR A 61 -11.19 12.64 6.45
CA THR A 61 -11.99 13.62 7.17
C THR A 61 -12.03 13.31 8.66
N ILE A 62 -11.63 14.30 9.50
CA ILE A 62 -11.79 14.20 10.94
C ILE A 62 -13.09 14.92 11.32
N ASP A 63 -14.03 14.24 11.98
CA ASP A 63 -15.20 14.88 12.53
C ASP A 63 -14.78 15.77 13.72
N PRO A 64 -14.95 17.10 13.63
CA PRO A 64 -14.58 18.00 14.71
C PRO A 64 -15.28 17.69 16.05
N LYS A 65 -16.45 17.07 16.00
CA LYS A 65 -17.22 16.69 17.20
C LYS A 65 -16.66 15.43 17.89
N SER A 66 -15.84 14.65 17.18
CA SER A 66 -15.18 13.46 17.72
C SER A 66 -13.90 13.80 18.49
N ILE A 67 -13.40 15.03 18.37
CA ILE A 67 -12.14 15.45 19.00
C ILE A 67 -12.33 15.53 20.51
N THR A 68 -11.51 14.79 21.23
CA THR A 68 -11.43 14.75 22.69
C THR A 68 -10.04 15.15 23.17
N ALA A 69 -9.81 15.10 24.48
CA ALA A 69 -8.48 15.41 25.05
C ALA A 69 -7.38 14.43 24.59
N ASN A 70 -7.74 13.21 24.20
CA ASN A 70 -6.82 12.12 23.89
C ASN A 70 -7.23 11.28 22.68
N GLY A 71 -8.11 11.80 21.82
CA GLY A 71 -8.54 11.04 20.66
C GLY A 71 -9.42 11.78 19.67
N CYS A 72 -9.68 11.13 18.56
CA CYS A 72 -10.61 11.57 17.52
C CYS A 72 -11.07 10.40 16.65
N ALA A 73 -12.03 10.66 15.77
CA ALA A 73 -12.43 9.72 14.72
C ALA A 73 -12.07 10.29 13.35
N MET A 74 -11.37 9.52 12.55
CA MET A 74 -10.99 9.83 11.18
C MET A 74 -11.73 8.91 10.21
N GLN A 75 -12.51 9.49 9.31
CA GLN A 75 -13.11 8.78 8.19
C GLN A 75 -12.11 8.68 7.05
N ILE A 76 -12.03 7.51 6.46
CA ILE A 76 -11.12 7.15 5.36
C ILE A 76 -11.96 6.63 4.21
N VAL A 77 -11.82 7.25 3.04
CA VAL A 77 -12.46 6.82 1.79
C VAL A 77 -11.37 6.60 0.75
N PRO A 78 -11.01 5.32 0.46
CA PRO A 78 -10.04 5.02 -0.58
C PRO A 78 -10.63 5.17 -1.97
N SER A 79 -9.82 5.58 -2.97
CA SER A 79 -10.23 5.60 -4.38
C SER A 79 -10.49 4.19 -4.95
N ASN A 80 -9.88 3.16 -4.36
CA ASN A 80 -10.11 1.77 -4.70
C ASN A 80 -10.48 0.97 -3.44
N GLU A 81 -11.77 0.64 -3.29
CA GLU A 81 -12.29 -0.10 -2.15
C GLU A 81 -11.88 -1.58 -2.10
N SER A 82 -11.25 -2.09 -3.17
CA SER A 82 -10.78 -3.49 -3.23
C SER A 82 -9.36 -3.68 -2.71
N GLU A 83 -8.58 -2.61 -2.61
CA GLU A 83 -7.22 -2.64 -2.09
C GLU A 83 -7.17 -2.47 -0.57
N THR A 84 -6.04 -2.85 0.01
CA THR A 84 -5.79 -2.79 1.45
C THR A 84 -4.87 -1.61 1.80
N TYR A 85 -5.02 -1.10 3.01
CA TYR A 85 -4.23 0.03 3.50
C TYR A 85 -3.98 -0.06 5.00
N LEU A 86 -2.91 0.60 5.44
CA LEU A 86 -2.64 0.87 6.85
C LEU A 86 -3.09 2.29 7.21
N CYS A 87 -3.52 2.45 8.45
CA CYS A 87 -3.92 3.73 9.00
C CYS A 87 -3.56 3.80 10.47
N ALA A 88 -2.96 4.91 10.89
CA ALA A 88 -2.67 5.17 12.30
C ALA A 88 -2.58 6.68 12.59
N PHE A 89 -2.23 7.00 13.83
CA PHE A 89 -1.95 8.35 14.29
C PHE A 89 -0.53 8.41 14.85
N MET A 90 0.21 9.44 14.49
CA MET A 90 1.58 9.66 14.94
C MET A 90 1.79 11.12 15.28
N THR A 91 2.71 11.42 16.18
CA THR A 91 3.02 12.82 16.52
C THR A 91 3.54 13.55 15.29
N LYS A 92 3.08 14.78 15.10
CA LYS A 92 3.53 15.65 14.01
C LYS A 92 5.06 15.77 13.97
N GLU A 93 5.70 15.95 15.13
CA GLU A 93 7.16 16.05 15.24
C GLU A 93 7.89 14.85 14.66
N TYR A 94 7.38 13.63 14.94
CA TYR A 94 7.99 12.41 14.43
C TYR A 94 7.84 12.30 12.91
N VAL A 95 6.65 12.53 12.36
CA VAL A 95 6.42 12.48 10.91
C VAL A 95 7.24 13.53 10.18
N ASP A 96 7.26 14.78 10.67
CA ASP A 96 8.03 15.88 10.08
C ASP A 96 9.56 15.69 10.16
N SER A 97 10.05 14.70 10.91
CA SER A 97 11.48 14.40 11.00
C SER A 97 12.01 13.61 9.79
N PHE A 98 11.13 13.09 8.94
CA PHE A 98 11.50 12.37 7.73
C PHE A 98 11.63 13.31 6.52
N GLU A 99 12.54 12.97 5.62
CA GLU A 99 12.82 13.79 4.43
C GLU A 99 11.73 13.68 3.35
N SER A 100 10.93 12.60 3.38
CA SER A 100 9.83 12.35 2.45
C SER A 100 8.81 11.37 3.04
N ASP A 101 7.61 11.32 2.42
CA ASP A 101 6.57 10.38 2.80
C ASP A 101 7.02 8.92 2.60
N GLU A 102 7.81 8.63 1.54
CA GLU A 102 8.36 7.29 1.32
C GLU A 102 9.30 6.88 2.46
N ALA A 103 10.15 7.80 2.95
CA ALA A 103 11.05 7.51 4.06
C ALA A 103 10.27 7.23 5.35
N PHE A 104 9.19 7.97 5.59
CA PHE A 104 8.28 7.73 6.70
C PHE A 104 7.56 6.36 6.57
N ILE A 105 6.99 6.05 5.39
CA ILE A 105 6.30 4.77 5.14
C ILE A 105 7.24 3.58 5.35
N GLN A 106 8.49 3.67 4.88
CA GLN A 106 9.49 2.61 5.10
C GLN A 106 9.80 2.41 6.58
N ALA A 107 9.94 3.50 7.35
CA ALA A 107 10.17 3.43 8.78
C ALA A 107 8.97 2.86 9.55
N ASP A 108 7.75 3.21 9.14
CA ASP A 108 6.52 2.67 9.74
C ASP A 108 6.38 1.16 9.48
N LEU A 109 6.65 0.71 8.25
CA LEU A 109 6.65 -0.72 7.90
C LEU A 109 7.71 -1.52 8.64
N GLU A 110 8.91 -0.96 8.86
CA GLU A 110 9.94 -1.63 9.68
C GLU A 110 9.47 -1.73 11.14
N ALA A 111 8.83 -0.69 11.68
CA ALA A 111 8.24 -0.75 13.03
C ALA A 111 7.11 -1.80 13.13
N VAL A 112 6.29 -1.94 12.08
CA VAL A 112 5.24 -2.99 12.00
C VAL A 112 5.87 -4.38 11.96
N LYS A 113 6.98 -4.54 11.26
CA LYS A 113 7.74 -5.80 11.20
C LYS A 113 8.34 -6.14 12.58
N ASP A 114 8.97 -5.19 13.26
CA ASP A 114 9.49 -5.37 14.62
C ASP A 114 8.36 -5.75 15.59
N GLN A 115 7.18 -5.18 15.44
CA GLN A 115 6.01 -5.57 16.22
C GLN A 115 5.58 -7.03 15.95
N ALA A 116 5.58 -7.48 14.70
CA ALA A 116 5.29 -8.87 14.35
C ALA A 116 6.30 -9.82 15.00
N GLU A 117 7.60 -9.52 14.85
CA GLU A 117 8.69 -10.31 15.41
C GLU A 117 8.60 -10.41 16.95
N SER A 118 8.32 -9.30 17.63
CA SER A 118 8.14 -9.26 19.09
C SER A 118 6.98 -10.14 19.59
N ARG A 119 6.01 -10.45 18.72
CA ARG A 119 4.88 -11.34 18.98
C ARG A 119 5.08 -12.76 18.49
N GLY A 120 6.25 -13.07 17.89
CA GLY A 120 6.54 -14.36 17.28
C GLY A 120 5.70 -14.65 16.02
N MET A 121 5.23 -13.61 15.35
CA MET A 121 4.39 -13.68 14.13
C MET A 121 5.21 -13.35 12.89
N LYS A 122 4.79 -13.87 11.74
CA LYS A 122 5.29 -13.37 10.45
C LYS A 122 4.69 -12.00 10.15
N LEU A 123 5.42 -11.19 9.39
CA LEU A 123 4.92 -9.87 8.96
C LEU A 123 3.55 -9.97 8.27
N SER A 124 3.37 -10.91 7.34
CA SER A 124 2.10 -11.10 6.63
C SER A 124 0.93 -11.49 7.54
N GLU A 125 1.19 -12.26 8.59
CA GLU A 125 0.15 -12.61 9.57
C GLU A 125 -0.26 -11.40 10.41
N TRP A 126 0.71 -10.57 10.80
CA TRP A 126 0.47 -9.35 11.55
C TRP A 126 -0.22 -8.28 10.69
N LEU A 127 0.24 -8.09 9.44
CA LEU A 127 -0.40 -7.19 8.49
C LEU A 127 -1.85 -7.56 8.20
N ASN A 128 -2.18 -8.84 8.07
CA ASN A 128 -3.57 -9.27 7.89
C ASN A 128 -4.50 -8.89 9.06
N ILE A 129 -3.95 -8.61 10.24
CA ILE A 129 -4.71 -8.10 11.40
C ILE A 129 -4.87 -6.58 11.32
N LEU A 130 -3.83 -5.87 10.85
CA LEU A 130 -3.79 -4.41 10.84
C LEU A 130 -4.43 -3.79 9.60
N LEU A 131 -4.36 -4.47 8.46
CA LEU A 131 -4.81 -3.94 7.19
C LEU A 131 -6.33 -3.70 7.19
N MET A 132 -6.68 -2.53 6.73
CA MET A 132 -8.06 -2.12 6.48
C MET A 132 -8.40 -2.25 5.00
N LYS A 133 -9.69 -2.30 4.69
CA LYS A 133 -10.21 -2.38 3.32
C LYS A 133 -11.56 -1.66 3.23
N GLY A 134 -11.78 -0.96 2.09
CA GLY A 134 -12.99 -0.18 1.86
C GLY A 134 -13.08 1.05 2.76
N SER A 135 -14.15 1.80 2.65
CA SER A 135 -14.39 3.00 3.47
C SER A 135 -14.56 2.63 4.95
N LYS A 136 -13.82 3.29 5.83
CA LYS A 136 -13.79 3.03 7.28
C LYS A 136 -13.75 4.30 8.10
N THR A 137 -14.17 4.19 9.35
CA THR A 137 -13.87 5.18 10.39
C THR A 137 -12.88 4.55 11.37
N ASN A 138 -11.71 5.15 11.50
CA ASN A 138 -10.72 4.79 12.50
C ASN A 138 -10.85 5.73 13.70
N THR A 139 -11.07 5.16 14.88
CA THR A 139 -11.21 5.91 16.14
C THR A 139 -10.01 5.61 17.03
N VAL A 140 -9.39 6.67 17.54
CA VAL A 140 -8.34 6.60 18.55
C VAL A 140 -8.80 7.33 19.81
N ASP A 141 -8.51 6.77 20.98
CA ASP A 141 -8.87 7.29 22.29
C ASP A 141 -7.73 7.22 23.33
N ASP A 142 -6.52 6.88 22.88
CA ASP A 142 -5.34 6.65 23.70
C ASP A 142 -4.11 7.48 23.28
N LEU A 143 -4.32 8.62 22.59
CA LEU A 143 -3.24 9.55 22.28
C LEU A 143 -2.63 10.09 23.58
N SER A 144 -1.42 9.64 23.89
CA SER A 144 -0.86 9.71 25.24
C SER A 144 -0.19 11.03 25.59
N LEU A 145 0.14 11.87 24.59
CA LEU A 145 0.85 13.12 24.83
C LEU A 145 -0.10 14.32 24.80
N ALA A 146 -0.34 14.92 25.95
CA ALA A 146 -1.16 16.11 26.07
C ALA A 146 -0.51 17.32 25.34
N ASN A 147 -1.34 18.18 24.77
CA ASN A 147 -0.91 19.38 24.03
C ASN A 147 0.06 19.09 22.87
N THR A 148 -0.01 17.91 22.28
CA THR A 148 0.83 17.48 21.15
C THR A 148 0.00 17.43 19.89
N ALA A 149 0.55 17.97 18.79
CA ALA A 149 -0.06 17.82 17.47
C ALA A 149 0.18 16.41 16.93
N TYR A 150 -0.86 15.82 16.35
CA TYR A 150 -0.81 14.53 15.69
C TYR A 150 -1.21 14.64 14.23
N TYR A 151 -0.66 13.78 13.39
CA TYR A 151 -1.20 13.46 12.09
C TYR A 151 -1.97 12.14 12.16
N GLY A 152 -3.16 12.09 11.57
CA GLY A 152 -3.74 10.86 11.10
C GLY A 152 -3.21 10.59 9.69
N TYR A 153 -2.66 9.42 9.45
CA TYR A 153 -2.10 9.05 8.15
C TYR A 153 -2.67 7.74 7.64
N VAL A 154 -2.59 7.56 6.33
CA VAL A 154 -3.00 6.36 5.63
C VAL A 154 -2.12 6.17 4.41
N TYR A 155 -1.76 4.93 4.14
CA TYR A 155 -1.11 4.55 2.88
C TYR A 155 -1.53 3.15 2.46
N GLY A 156 -1.60 2.94 1.15
CA GLY A 156 -1.89 1.63 0.57
C GLY A 156 -0.76 0.65 0.86
N CYS A 157 -1.12 -0.58 1.23
CA CYS A 157 -0.15 -1.61 1.55
C CYS A 157 -0.71 -3.01 1.29
N THR A 158 0.12 -3.88 0.73
CA THR A 158 -0.21 -5.31 0.56
C THR A 158 0.01 -6.10 1.85
N SER A 159 -0.49 -7.34 1.90
CA SER A 159 -0.21 -8.28 3.00
C SER A 159 1.26 -8.68 3.13
N GLU A 160 2.07 -8.46 2.11
CA GLU A 160 3.52 -8.70 2.11
C GLU A 160 4.32 -7.48 2.56
N GLY A 161 3.66 -6.36 2.89
CA GLY A 161 4.31 -5.12 3.32
C GLY A 161 4.87 -4.29 2.15
N VAL A 162 4.26 -4.37 0.98
CA VAL A 162 4.64 -3.55 -0.18
C VAL A 162 3.70 -2.35 -0.25
N PRO A 163 4.21 -1.09 -0.18
CA PRO A 163 3.40 0.09 -0.38
C PRO A 163 2.76 0.13 -1.77
N THR A 164 1.53 0.62 -1.86
CA THR A 164 0.77 0.79 -3.11
C THR A 164 0.32 2.24 -3.33
N THR A 165 0.77 3.16 -2.49
CA THR A 165 0.68 4.62 -2.64
C THR A 165 2.07 5.23 -2.66
N ASP A 166 2.19 6.38 -3.30
CA ASP A 166 3.40 7.23 -3.28
C ASP A 166 3.40 8.12 -2.04
#